data_7f76f881b5fc2e6037eeea68179bc818
#
_entry.id   7f76f881b5fc2e6037eeea68179bc818
#
_cell.length_a   1.000
_cell.length_b   1.000
_cell.length_c   1.000
_cell.angle_alpha   90.00
_cell.angle_beta   90.00
_cell.angle_gamma   90.00
#
_symmetry.space_group_name_H-M   'P 1'
#
loop_
_entity.id
_entity.type
_entity.pdbx_description
1 polymer ?
#
loop_
_entity_poly.entity_id
_entity_poly.type
_entity_poly.pdbx_seq_one_letter_code
_entity_poly.pdbx_strand_id
1 'polypeptide(L)'
;AMRFVSFEGGGDALAALSGGHIKGFTGDAAEAMLALNDGAALRPLAVLSEHRLPGIWSRTPTAQEQGVDLVWRTVRGLYTGGQVSTEAVARWRAALAEMLGHPAYPAIRDRYGLFEFSLTGPKLEQFVEKSLEDYRALAEDLRLQRWLLR
;
A
#
# COMPACT_ATOMS: atom_id res chain seq x y z
N ALA A 1 -6.33 -20.07 17.61
CA ALA A 1 -6.99 -19.64 16.38
C ALA A 1 -7.15 -18.13 16.42
N MET A 2 -6.81 -17.42 15.34
CA MET A 2 -7.08 -15.98 15.18
C MET A 2 -8.50 -15.79 14.65
N ARG A 3 -9.17 -14.74 15.11
CA ARG A 3 -10.44 -14.30 14.56
C ARG A 3 -10.18 -13.02 13.74
N PHE A 4 -10.54 -13.05 12.48
CA PHE A 4 -10.50 -11.89 11.62
C PHE A 4 -11.72 -10.99 11.87
N VAL A 5 -11.48 -9.66 11.95
CA VAL A 5 -12.53 -8.63 12.06
C VAL A 5 -12.28 -7.62 10.94
N SER A 6 -13.27 -7.44 10.07
CA SER A 6 -13.21 -6.46 8.99
C SER A 6 -13.63 -5.09 9.48
N PHE A 7 -12.94 -4.04 9.00
CA PHE A 7 -13.28 -2.63 9.21
C PHE A 7 -13.43 -1.95 7.85
N GLU A 8 -14.15 -0.83 7.81
CA GLU A 8 -14.35 -0.07 6.57
C GLU A 8 -13.11 0.73 6.13
N GLY A 9 -12.19 0.98 7.07
CA GLY A 9 -10.94 1.68 6.78
C GLY A 9 -9.87 1.43 7.83
N GLY A 10 -8.62 1.76 7.49
CA GLY A 10 -7.47 1.60 8.38
C GLY A 10 -7.56 2.47 9.63
N GLY A 11 -8.16 3.65 9.54
CA GLY A 11 -8.36 4.54 10.68
C GLY A 11 -9.23 3.91 11.77
N ASP A 12 -10.36 3.28 11.40
CA ASP A 12 -11.25 2.60 12.33
C ASP A 12 -10.57 1.39 12.98
N ALA A 13 -9.81 0.64 12.20
CA ALA A 13 -9.04 -0.48 12.72
C ALA A 13 -7.93 -0.04 13.69
N LEU A 14 -7.22 1.06 13.39
CA LEU A 14 -6.22 1.64 14.30
C LEU A 14 -6.85 2.19 15.58
N ALA A 15 -8.02 2.81 15.50
CA ALA A 15 -8.78 3.23 16.67
C ALA A 15 -9.18 2.04 17.56
N ALA A 16 -9.69 0.96 16.91
CA ALA A 16 -10.03 -0.27 17.62
C ALA A 16 -8.82 -0.96 18.27
N LEU A 17 -7.64 -0.91 17.61
CA LEU A 17 -6.38 -1.41 18.17
C LEU A 17 -5.94 -0.57 19.38
N SER A 18 -5.95 0.75 19.26
CA SER A 18 -5.61 1.68 20.34
C SER A 18 -6.55 1.55 21.53
N GLY A 19 -7.84 1.31 21.29
CA GLY A 19 -8.85 1.02 22.30
C GLY A 19 -8.79 -0.39 22.91
N GLY A 20 -7.88 -1.26 22.43
CA GLY A 20 -7.74 -2.64 22.91
C GLY A 20 -8.83 -3.60 22.46
N HIS A 21 -9.71 -3.19 21.55
CA HIS A 21 -10.79 -4.01 21.01
C HIS A 21 -10.29 -5.13 20.08
N ILE A 22 -9.18 -4.89 19.39
CA ILE A 22 -8.45 -5.90 18.62
C ILE A 22 -6.99 -5.99 19.10
N LYS A 23 -6.32 -7.10 18.81
CA LYS A 23 -4.96 -7.38 19.33
C LYS A 23 -3.87 -7.19 18.28
N GLY A 24 -4.23 -7.12 17.03
CA GLY A 24 -3.32 -6.92 15.91
C GLY A 24 -4.05 -6.29 14.75
N PHE A 25 -3.32 -5.56 13.93
CA PHE A 25 -3.81 -4.89 12.73
C PHE A 25 -2.79 -5.10 11.61
N THR A 26 -3.29 -5.36 10.42
CA THR A 26 -2.51 -5.32 9.18
C THR A 26 -3.06 -4.20 8.31
N GLY A 27 -2.21 -3.27 7.89
CA GLY A 27 -2.65 -2.10 7.13
C GLY A 27 -1.52 -1.32 6.52
N ASP A 28 -1.83 -0.12 6.09
CA ASP A 28 -0.91 0.76 5.37
C ASP A 28 0.10 1.41 6.33
N ALA A 29 1.38 1.35 5.98
CA ALA A 29 2.45 1.96 6.75
C ALA A 29 2.29 3.49 6.89
N ALA A 30 1.71 4.16 5.89
CA ALA A 30 1.46 5.59 5.94
C ALA A 30 0.41 5.95 7.00
N GLU A 31 -0.69 5.19 7.08
CA GLU A 31 -1.72 5.39 8.12
C GLU A 31 -1.17 5.12 9.53
N ALA A 32 -0.42 4.03 9.67
CA ALA A 32 0.22 3.71 10.95
C ALA A 32 1.28 4.75 11.36
N MET A 33 2.01 5.34 10.41
CA MET A 33 2.96 6.43 10.67
C MET A 33 2.24 7.68 11.20
N LEU A 34 1.13 8.06 10.58
CA LEU A 34 0.34 9.21 11.06
C LEU A 34 -0.13 8.98 12.49
N ALA A 35 -0.69 7.80 12.78
CA ALA A 35 -1.12 7.46 14.14
C ALA A 35 0.03 7.47 15.16
N LEU A 36 1.21 6.97 14.80
CA LEU A 36 2.41 7.01 15.65
C LEU A 36 2.88 8.44 15.90
N ASN A 37 2.86 9.31 14.89
CA ASN A 37 3.21 10.71 14.99
C ASN A 37 2.20 11.47 15.89
N ASP A 38 0.94 11.07 15.89
CA ASP A 38 -0.12 11.58 16.77
C ASP A 38 -0.08 10.98 18.20
N GLY A 39 0.93 10.17 18.49
CA GLY A 39 1.17 9.63 19.83
C GLY A 39 0.45 8.32 20.14
N ALA A 40 -0.08 7.62 19.14
CA ALA A 40 -0.69 6.32 19.37
C ALA A 40 0.35 5.29 19.87
N ALA A 41 0.00 4.54 20.91
CA ALA A 41 0.85 3.50 21.50
C ALA A 41 0.84 2.22 20.63
N LEU A 42 1.39 2.32 19.44
CA LEU A 42 1.49 1.21 18.49
C LEU A 42 2.89 0.60 18.50
N ARG A 43 2.97 -0.70 18.34
CA ARG A 43 4.22 -1.43 18.16
C ARG A 43 4.22 -2.13 16.79
N PRO A 44 4.94 -1.60 15.81
CA PRO A 44 5.13 -2.29 14.53
C PRO A 44 5.85 -3.62 14.75
N LEU A 45 5.32 -4.69 14.20
CA LEU A 45 5.87 -6.04 14.34
C LEU A 45 6.64 -6.47 13.10
N ALA A 46 6.15 -6.12 11.93
CA ALA A 46 6.78 -6.42 10.64
C ALA A 46 6.36 -5.41 9.59
N VAL A 47 7.20 -5.21 8.58
CA VAL A 47 6.85 -4.61 7.29
C VAL A 47 6.79 -5.69 6.22
N LEU A 48 5.79 -5.59 5.33
CA LEU A 48 5.57 -6.58 4.27
C LEU A 48 6.27 -6.14 2.96
N SER A 49 7.52 -5.73 3.07
CA SER A 49 8.38 -5.32 1.96
C SER A 49 9.61 -6.21 1.87
N GLU A 50 10.26 -6.26 0.71
CA GLU A 50 11.50 -7.02 0.50
C GLU A 50 12.65 -6.54 1.40
N HIS A 51 12.65 -5.23 1.70
CA HIS A 51 13.65 -4.61 2.55
C HIS A 51 12.97 -3.79 3.65
N ARG A 52 13.69 -3.53 4.75
CA ARG A 52 13.20 -2.61 5.78
C ARG A 52 12.91 -1.25 5.20
N LEU A 53 11.82 -0.65 5.61
CA LEU A 53 11.45 0.69 5.19
C LEU A 53 12.29 1.75 5.94
N PRO A 54 12.54 2.91 5.34
CA PRO A 54 13.34 3.97 5.95
C PRO A 54 12.59 4.71 7.06
N GLY A 55 13.27 5.67 7.70
CA GLY A 55 12.70 6.54 8.71
C GLY A 55 12.32 5.78 9.98
N ILE A 56 11.10 6.03 10.48
CA ILE A 56 10.60 5.41 11.72
C ILE A 56 10.51 3.88 11.65
N TRP A 57 10.45 3.34 10.44
CA TRP A 57 10.33 1.90 10.18
C TRP A 57 11.67 1.15 10.15
N SER A 58 12.80 1.85 10.16
CA SER A 58 14.13 1.25 9.99
C SER A 58 14.47 0.16 11.01
N ARG A 59 13.85 0.22 12.19
CA ARG A 59 14.01 -0.79 13.25
C ARG A 59 12.98 -1.93 13.15
N THR A 60 11.97 -1.80 12.30
CA THR A 60 10.95 -2.84 12.13
C THR A 60 11.45 -3.86 11.11
N PRO A 61 11.57 -5.14 11.49
CA PRO A 61 12.03 -6.17 10.59
C PRO A 61 10.99 -6.43 9.49
N THR A 62 11.43 -7.01 8.36
CA THR A 62 10.49 -7.51 7.36
C THR A 62 9.85 -8.82 7.82
N ALA A 63 8.75 -9.23 7.18
CA ALA A 63 8.17 -10.55 7.40
C ALA A 63 9.17 -11.66 7.06
N GLN A 64 9.92 -11.50 5.96
CA GLN A 64 10.92 -12.45 5.51
C GLN A 64 12.09 -12.61 6.50
N GLU A 65 12.57 -11.51 7.11
CA GLU A 65 13.59 -11.57 8.18
C GLU A 65 13.12 -12.39 9.40
N GLN A 66 11.80 -12.52 9.56
CA GLN A 66 11.19 -13.30 10.66
C GLN A 66 10.72 -14.70 10.23
N GLY A 67 11.13 -15.15 9.04
CA GLY A 67 10.85 -16.50 8.54
C GLY A 67 9.48 -16.67 7.87
N VAL A 68 8.77 -15.54 7.62
CA VAL A 68 7.50 -15.56 6.87
C VAL A 68 7.77 -15.06 5.46
N ASP A 69 7.70 -15.91 4.46
CA ASP A 69 7.90 -15.56 3.06
C ASP A 69 6.67 -14.84 2.51
N LEU A 70 6.55 -13.56 2.86
CA LEU A 70 5.44 -12.71 2.47
C LEU A 70 5.96 -11.31 2.13
N VAL A 71 5.72 -10.89 0.89
CA VAL A 71 5.82 -9.50 0.42
C VAL A 71 4.46 -9.06 -0.07
N TRP A 72 3.96 -7.96 0.49
CA TRP A 72 2.67 -7.39 0.10
C TRP A 72 2.76 -5.87 0.01
N ARG A 73 2.64 -5.33 -1.19
CA ARG A 73 2.74 -3.90 -1.44
C ARG A 73 1.37 -3.26 -1.62
N THR A 74 1.11 -2.19 -0.89
CA THR A 74 -0.02 -1.31 -1.19
C THR A 74 0.42 -0.25 -2.19
N VAL A 75 -0.18 -0.24 -3.37
CA VAL A 75 0.13 0.69 -4.45
C VAL A 75 -1.04 1.64 -4.65
N ARG A 76 -0.75 2.94 -4.77
CA ARG A 76 -1.72 3.98 -5.09
C ARG A 76 -1.51 4.46 -6.51
N GLY A 77 -2.59 4.68 -7.25
CA GLY A 77 -2.52 5.08 -8.64
C GLY A 77 -3.66 6.03 -9.03
N LEU A 78 -3.48 6.70 -10.17
CA LEU A 78 -4.51 7.52 -10.80
C LEU A 78 -5.07 6.76 -12.00
N TYR A 79 -6.38 6.76 -12.12
CA TYR A 79 -7.12 6.08 -13.17
C TYR A 79 -7.99 7.07 -13.94
N THR A 80 -8.15 6.82 -15.22
CA THR A 80 -9.11 7.52 -16.07
C THR A 80 -10.18 6.56 -16.53
N GLY A 81 -11.35 7.08 -16.92
CA GLY A 81 -12.38 6.27 -17.57
C GLY A 81 -11.90 5.75 -18.93
N GLY A 82 -12.42 4.59 -19.36
CA GLY A 82 -12.00 3.94 -20.62
C GLY A 82 -12.34 4.72 -21.89
N GLN A 83 -13.20 5.76 -21.79
CA GLN A 83 -13.59 6.62 -22.93
C GLN A 83 -12.88 7.97 -22.96
N VAL A 84 -11.87 8.18 -22.12
CA VAL A 84 -11.07 9.40 -22.13
C VAL A 84 -10.18 9.43 -23.36
N SER A 85 -10.11 10.61 -24.04
CA SER A 85 -9.33 10.74 -25.26
C SER A 85 -7.83 10.53 -25.04
N THR A 86 -7.13 10.03 -26.05
CA THR A 86 -5.68 9.81 -26.01
C THR A 86 -4.91 11.10 -25.67
N GLU A 87 -5.38 12.25 -26.19
CA GLU A 87 -4.78 13.57 -25.91
C GLU A 87 -4.93 13.94 -24.42
N ALA A 88 -6.09 13.66 -23.83
CA ALA A 88 -6.30 13.91 -22.39
C ALA A 88 -5.42 13.03 -21.53
N VAL A 89 -5.30 11.73 -21.87
CA VAL A 89 -4.38 10.80 -21.19
C VAL A 89 -2.94 11.29 -21.32
N ALA A 90 -2.51 11.72 -22.50
CA ALA A 90 -1.16 12.24 -22.72
C ALA A 90 -0.87 13.49 -21.87
N ARG A 91 -1.84 14.42 -21.76
CA ARG A 91 -1.71 15.61 -20.89
C ARG A 91 -1.58 15.21 -19.41
N TRP A 92 -2.38 14.27 -18.92
CA TRP A 92 -2.27 13.77 -17.56
C TRP A 92 -0.93 13.11 -17.30
N ARG A 93 -0.45 12.27 -18.23
CA ARG A 93 0.88 11.64 -18.13
C ARG A 93 2.00 12.68 -18.04
N ALA A 94 1.94 13.73 -18.85
CA ALA A 94 2.93 14.81 -18.83
C ALA A 94 2.91 15.57 -17.50
N ALA A 95 1.73 15.96 -17.01
CA ALA A 95 1.58 16.66 -15.74
C ALA A 95 2.08 15.80 -14.55
N LEU A 96 1.79 14.50 -14.56
CA LEU A 96 2.29 13.58 -13.55
C LEU A 96 3.81 13.42 -13.62
N ALA A 97 4.39 13.32 -14.80
CA ALA A 97 5.84 13.22 -14.97
C ALA A 97 6.54 14.49 -14.44
N GLU A 98 5.99 15.68 -14.73
CA GLU A 98 6.49 16.96 -14.21
C GLU A 98 6.40 16.99 -12.67
N MET A 99 5.26 16.60 -12.10
CA MET A 99 5.06 16.55 -10.64
C MET A 99 6.04 15.59 -9.97
N LEU A 100 6.19 14.37 -10.51
CA LEU A 100 7.10 13.36 -9.97
C LEU A 100 8.57 13.76 -10.07
N GLY A 101 8.95 14.55 -11.10
CA GLY A 101 10.29 15.11 -11.27
C GLY A 101 10.54 16.40 -10.47
N HIS A 102 9.52 16.96 -9.82
CA HIS A 102 9.66 18.23 -9.11
C HIS A 102 10.52 18.07 -7.83
N PRO A 103 11.50 18.95 -7.57
CA PRO A 103 12.41 18.84 -6.42
C PRO A 103 11.72 18.78 -5.05
N ALA A 104 10.53 19.36 -4.90
CA ALA A 104 9.76 19.32 -3.66
C ALA A 104 8.99 18.00 -3.45
N TYR A 105 8.81 17.18 -4.49
CA TYR A 105 7.99 15.99 -4.42
C TYR A 105 8.48 14.97 -3.39
N PRO A 106 9.78 14.63 -3.30
CA PRO A 106 10.26 13.68 -2.28
C PRO A 106 9.91 14.08 -0.85
N ALA A 107 10.08 15.35 -0.50
CA ALA A 107 9.76 15.84 0.84
C ALA A 107 8.26 15.74 1.17
N ILE A 108 7.40 16.04 0.19
CA ILE A 108 5.95 15.89 0.34
C ILE A 108 5.60 14.41 0.48
N ARG A 109 6.09 13.56 -0.41
CA ARG A 109 5.88 12.11 -0.36
C ARG A 109 6.27 11.53 1.00
N ASP A 110 7.47 11.85 1.49
CA ASP A 110 8.01 11.33 2.75
C ASP A 110 7.19 11.83 3.95
N ARG A 111 6.70 13.09 3.90
CA ARG A 111 5.82 13.64 4.93
C ARG A 111 4.52 12.84 5.10
N TYR A 112 3.99 12.28 4.01
CA TYR A 112 2.79 11.44 4.03
C TYR A 112 3.09 9.95 4.22
N GLY A 113 4.34 9.57 4.54
CA GLY A 113 4.72 8.18 4.78
C GLY A 113 4.66 7.29 3.55
N LEU A 114 4.73 7.91 2.36
CA LEU A 114 4.74 7.20 1.10
C LEU A 114 6.18 6.93 0.65
N PHE A 115 6.37 5.80 0.00
CA PHE A 115 7.69 5.38 -0.51
C PHE A 115 7.76 5.56 -2.02
N GLU A 116 8.99 5.62 -2.53
CA GLU A 116 9.18 5.81 -3.97
C GLU A 116 8.67 4.61 -4.76
N PHE A 117 7.69 4.88 -5.62
CA PHE A 117 7.17 3.94 -6.57
C PHE A 117 6.51 4.73 -7.70
N SER A 118 7.28 5.03 -8.75
CA SER A 118 6.84 5.91 -9.83
C SER A 118 6.87 5.14 -11.15
N LEU A 119 5.72 4.61 -11.54
CA LEU A 119 5.54 3.93 -12.82
C LEU A 119 4.52 4.68 -13.68
N THR A 120 4.83 4.81 -14.96
CA THR A 120 3.93 5.36 -15.99
C THR A 120 4.09 4.61 -17.32
N GLY A 121 3.09 4.70 -18.21
CA GLY A 121 3.17 4.10 -19.54
C GLY A 121 3.31 2.59 -19.51
N PRO A 122 4.07 1.99 -20.47
CA PRO A 122 4.15 0.54 -20.61
C PRO A 122 4.66 -0.20 -19.38
N LYS A 123 5.54 0.41 -18.58
CA LYS A 123 6.01 -0.19 -17.33
C LYS A 123 4.89 -0.30 -16.28
N LEU A 124 4.00 0.69 -16.24
CA LEU A 124 2.83 0.64 -15.36
C LEU A 124 1.84 -0.44 -15.85
N GLU A 125 1.61 -0.52 -17.14
CA GLU A 125 0.74 -1.52 -17.76
C GLU A 125 1.20 -2.94 -17.41
N GLN A 126 2.48 -3.26 -17.64
CA GLN A 126 3.08 -4.54 -17.27
C GLN A 126 2.98 -4.83 -15.77
N PHE A 127 3.22 -3.83 -14.92
CA PHE A 127 3.08 -3.99 -13.47
C PHE A 127 1.64 -4.32 -13.07
N VAL A 128 0.65 -3.63 -13.65
CA VAL A 128 -0.78 -3.87 -13.36
C VAL A 128 -1.20 -5.26 -13.82
N GLU A 129 -0.83 -5.65 -15.05
CA GLU A 129 -1.12 -6.99 -15.59
C GLU A 129 -0.54 -8.08 -14.68
N LYS A 130 0.74 -7.97 -14.35
CA LYS A 130 1.40 -8.92 -13.45
C LYS A 130 0.73 -8.98 -12.07
N SER A 131 0.39 -7.83 -11.49
CA SER A 131 -0.29 -7.77 -10.20
C SER A 131 -1.66 -8.45 -10.23
N LEU A 132 -2.43 -8.27 -11.33
CA LEU A 132 -3.72 -8.93 -11.50
C LEU A 132 -3.58 -10.45 -11.61
N GLU A 133 -2.56 -10.93 -12.32
CA GLU A 133 -2.26 -12.37 -12.40
C GLU A 133 -1.92 -12.93 -11.02
N ASP A 134 -1.05 -12.26 -10.26
CA ASP A 134 -0.62 -12.69 -8.92
C ASP A 134 -1.81 -12.72 -7.94
N TYR A 135 -2.68 -11.69 -7.99
CA TYR A 135 -3.88 -11.68 -7.14
C TYR A 135 -4.90 -12.76 -7.52
N ARG A 136 -5.05 -13.07 -8.82
CA ARG A 136 -5.92 -14.16 -9.26
C ARG A 136 -5.39 -15.51 -8.78
N ALA A 137 -4.09 -15.76 -8.97
CA ALA A 137 -3.45 -16.98 -8.50
C ALA A 137 -3.60 -17.14 -6.97
N LEU A 138 -3.36 -16.07 -6.21
CA LEU A 138 -3.54 -16.08 -4.75
C LEU A 138 -5.00 -16.33 -4.34
N ALA A 139 -5.97 -15.73 -5.04
CA ALA A 139 -7.39 -15.93 -4.76
C ALA A 139 -7.84 -17.38 -5.04
N GLU A 140 -7.28 -18.01 -6.08
CA GLU A 140 -7.51 -19.41 -6.39
C GLU A 140 -6.90 -20.32 -5.33
N ASP A 141 -5.65 -20.08 -4.93
CA ASP A 141 -4.92 -20.86 -3.92
C ASP A 141 -5.62 -20.79 -2.55
N LEU A 142 -6.08 -19.63 -2.17
CA LEU A 142 -6.86 -19.38 -0.95
C LEU A 142 -8.34 -19.79 -1.06
N ARG A 143 -8.79 -20.31 -2.19
CA ARG A 143 -10.17 -20.68 -2.48
C ARG A 143 -11.18 -19.56 -2.19
N LEU A 144 -10.79 -18.31 -2.43
CA LEU A 144 -11.67 -17.17 -2.27
C LEU A 144 -12.78 -17.22 -3.32
N GLN A 145 -14.03 -17.04 -2.90
CA GLN A 145 -15.17 -17.17 -3.80
C GLN A 145 -15.21 -16.07 -4.86
N ARG A 146 -15.56 -16.42 -6.09
CA ARG A 146 -15.58 -15.55 -7.30
C ARG A 146 -16.45 -14.29 -7.23
N TRP A 147 -17.30 -14.12 -6.22
CA TRP A 147 -18.16 -12.94 -6.11
C TRP A 147 -17.38 -11.63 -5.82
N LEU A 148 -16.12 -11.71 -5.40
CA LEU A 148 -15.22 -10.56 -5.21
C LEU A 148 -14.62 -10.04 -6.53
N LEU A 149 -14.86 -10.70 -7.66
CA LEU A 149 -14.23 -10.40 -8.95
C LEU A 149 -15.24 -9.91 -10.01
N ARG A 150 -16.42 -9.44 -9.61
CA ARG A 150 -17.41 -8.82 -10.51
C ARG A 150 -17.36 -7.30 -10.47
#